data_1805c259f8675b6a4f17c2d292d36e68
#
_entry.id   1805c259f8675b6a4f17c2d292d36e68
#
_cell.length_a   1.000
_cell.length_b   1.000
_cell.length_c   1.000
_cell.angle_alpha   90.00
_cell.angle_beta   90.00
_cell.angle_gamma   90.00
#
_symmetry.space_group_name_H-M   'P 1'
#
loop_
_entity.id
_entity.type
_entity.pdbx_description
1 polymer ?
#
loop_
_entity_poly.entity_id
_entity_poly.type
_entity_poly.pdbx_seq_one_letter_code
_entity_poly.pdbx_strand_id
1 'polypeptide(L)'
;MNYDVVITNGLVVFDNEATKADIAIKDGKFAAFGSNFTADKTIDATDLIVVPGKVDSHVHINAPGGGVRDDWEGFVTATSAGAKGGITTMLQMPCNQIPATTDGKSFEAVLKEADGKLKVDVGQTGGLEPQNLNGGICEQDKQGVVNYKAFLGTTGDKDLQVDLYNCDDYSLYTGMQQIAKTGKILIMHCENAPITDQLGKKAHQMGARKLSEFVATRPVFTEVEAIERACLFAKETGCRIHIVHVSSPEGAQAVADARKNGVDVSCETCNHYLYFDTSELDEIGNIAKCTPPIRDKENQNGLWEKVFDGSINFIVSDHSPAPLSLKQTDDAFTAWGGIGSVQNDVDVFFDEAVQKRGMSLTQFVALNSSNSAKRFDLKGKGSIRLGYDADLAFIKPNAPYVLKACLLYTSPSPRDG
;
A
#
# COMPACT_ATOMS: atom_id res chain seq x y z
N MET A 1 8.88 -38.87 5.38
CA MET A 1 8.54 -37.75 6.31
C MET A 1 7.08 -37.40 6.03
N ASN A 2 6.22 -37.33 7.02
CA ASN A 2 4.83 -36.92 6.84
C ASN A 2 4.73 -35.39 6.99
N TYR A 3 4.16 -34.70 6.01
CA TYR A 3 3.97 -33.25 6.04
C TYR A 3 2.60 -32.91 6.60
N ASP A 4 2.38 -31.67 7.02
CA ASP A 4 1.06 -31.24 7.53
C ASP A 4 0.09 -30.97 6.37
N VAL A 5 0.59 -30.32 5.32
CA VAL A 5 -0.18 -30.02 4.10
C VAL A 5 0.69 -30.26 2.88
N VAL A 6 0.08 -30.81 1.82
CA VAL A 6 0.65 -30.84 0.47
C VAL A 6 -0.30 -30.18 -0.50
N ILE A 7 0.23 -29.31 -1.35
CA ILE A 7 -0.49 -28.69 -2.47
C ILE A 7 0.01 -29.38 -3.74
N THR A 8 -0.92 -29.93 -4.53
CA THR A 8 -0.62 -30.74 -5.72
C THR A 8 -1.16 -30.11 -7.00
N ASN A 9 -0.56 -30.47 -8.13
CA ASN A 9 -1.05 -30.19 -9.50
C ASN A 9 -1.05 -28.71 -9.92
N GLY A 10 -0.68 -27.77 -9.05
CA GLY A 10 -0.70 -26.33 -9.35
C GLY A 10 0.45 -25.88 -10.27
N LEU A 11 0.23 -24.79 -11.00
CA LEU A 11 1.33 -24.04 -11.62
C LEU A 11 1.93 -23.12 -10.56
N VAL A 12 3.05 -23.52 -9.97
CA VAL A 12 3.74 -22.77 -8.90
C VAL A 12 4.64 -21.72 -9.49
N VAL A 13 4.52 -20.49 -8.99
CA VAL A 13 5.35 -19.36 -9.42
C VAL A 13 6.43 -19.10 -8.37
N PHE A 14 7.64 -19.54 -8.68
CA PHE A 14 8.85 -19.22 -7.93
C PHE A 14 9.42 -17.86 -8.37
N ASP A 15 10.48 -17.40 -7.72
CA ASP A 15 11.07 -16.09 -8.04
C ASP A 15 11.58 -15.97 -9.49
N ASN A 16 12.05 -17.07 -10.07
CA ASN A 16 12.71 -17.07 -11.39
C ASN A 16 11.94 -17.83 -12.47
N GLU A 17 10.96 -18.65 -12.10
CA GLU A 17 10.21 -19.50 -13.03
C GLU A 17 8.80 -19.82 -12.52
N ALA A 18 7.94 -20.21 -13.46
CA ALA A 18 6.66 -20.82 -13.16
C ALA A 18 6.65 -22.27 -13.69
N THR A 19 6.45 -23.24 -12.80
CA THR A 19 6.51 -24.67 -13.17
C THR A 19 5.50 -25.50 -12.38
N LYS A 20 5.09 -26.65 -12.91
CA LYS A 20 4.26 -27.59 -12.17
C LYS A 20 5.09 -28.27 -11.09
N ALA A 21 4.69 -28.13 -9.85
CA ALA A 21 5.34 -28.75 -8.70
C ALA A 21 4.35 -28.94 -7.56
N ASP A 22 4.58 -29.99 -6.75
CA ASP A 22 3.89 -30.12 -5.47
C ASP A 22 4.68 -29.32 -4.40
N ILE A 23 3.95 -28.71 -3.48
CA ILE A 23 4.49 -27.96 -2.35
C ILE A 23 4.18 -28.73 -1.06
N ALA A 24 5.21 -29.13 -0.33
CA ALA A 24 5.06 -29.74 0.99
C ALA A 24 5.31 -28.70 2.09
N ILE A 25 4.38 -28.61 3.03
CA ILE A 25 4.37 -27.65 4.14
C ILE A 25 4.49 -28.42 5.46
N LYS A 26 5.39 -27.96 6.35
CA LYS A 26 5.58 -28.47 7.69
C LYS A 26 5.77 -27.32 8.66
N ASP A 27 5.05 -27.36 9.79
CA ASP A 27 5.10 -26.32 10.84
C ASP A 27 4.90 -24.91 10.28
N GLY A 28 3.96 -24.74 9.35
CA GLY A 28 3.62 -23.47 8.68
C GLY A 28 4.67 -22.95 7.68
N LYS A 29 5.69 -23.75 7.35
CA LYS A 29 6.77 -23.34 6.44
C LYS A 29 6.88 -24.24 5.22
N PHE A 30 7.40 -23.69 4.11
CA PHE A 30 7.77 -24.48 2.95
C PHE A 30 8.89 -25.45 3.29
N ALA A 31 8.61 -26.74 3.24
CA ALA A 31 9.53 -27.80 3.65
C ALA A 31 10.18 -28.55 2.48
N ALA A 32 9.44 -28.72 1.38
CA ALA A 32 9.97 -29.34 0.16
C ALA A 32 9.15 -28.95 -1.08
N PHE A 33 9.80 -29.04 -2.24
CA PHE A 33 9.18 -28.89 -3.56
C PHE A 33 9.52 -30.13 -4.41
N GLY A 34 8.56 -30.63 -5.19
CA GLY A 34 8.79 -31.82 -6.01
C GLY A 34 7.51 -32.56 -6.39
N SER A 35 7.41 -33.85 -6.08
CA SER A 35 6.22 -34.68 -6.34
C SER A 35 6.15 -35.85 -5.37
N ASN A 36 4.97 -36.49 -5.31
CA ASN A 36 4.73 -37.71 -4.53
C ASN A 36 4.95 -37.59 -3.02
N PHE A 37 4.62 -36.43 -2.45
CA PHE A 37 4.65 -36.23 -1.00
C PHE A 37 3.42 -36.86 -0.32
N THR A 38 3.56 -37.24 0.96
CA THR A 38 2.45 -37.68 1.82
C THR A 38 2.23 -36.65 2.91
N ALA A 39 0.98 -36.34 3.21
CA ALA A 39 0.59 -35.33 4.20
C ALA A 39 -0.72 -35.69 4.90
N ASP A 40 -0.97 -35.03 6.03
CA ASP A 40 -2.24 -35.14 6.76
C ASP A 40 -3.40 -34.51 5.96
N LYS A 41 -3.10 -33.44 5.19
CA LYS A 41 -4.04 -32.75 4.33
C LYS A 41 -3.44 -32.53 2.94
N THR A 42 -4.24 -32.82 1.89
CA THR A 42 -3.88 -32.52 0.50
C THR A 42 -4.84 -31.48 -0.07
N ILE A 43 -4.29 -30.49 -0.76
CA ILE A 43 -5.04 -29.46 -1.50
C ILE A 43 -4.73 -29.66 -2.98
N ASP A 44 -5.74 -29.96 -3.77
CA ASP A 44 -5.61 -30.06 -5.22
C ASP A 44 -5.74 -28.67 -5.85
N ALA A 45 -4.66 -28.20 -6.47
CA ALA A 45 -4.57 -26.93 -7.18
C ALA A 45 -4.61 -27.10 -8.71
N THR A 46 -5.29 -28.16 -9.20
CA THR A 46 -5.49 -28.35 -10.64
C THR A 46 -6.13 -27.10 -11.26
N ASP A 47 -5.57 -26.64 -12.39
CA ASP A 47 -5.99 -25.42 -13.11
C ASP A 47 -5.81 -24.10 -12.34
N LEU A 48 -5.10 -24.12 -11.23
CA LEU A 48 -4.76 -22.93 -10.45
C LEU A 48 -3.30 -22.54 -10.62
N ILE A 49 -3.07 -21.23 -10.56
CA ILE A 49 -1.74 -20.64 -10.40
C ILE A 49 -1.53 -20.43 -8.90
N VAL A 50 -0.45 -21.00 -8.37
CA VAL A 50 -0.08 -20.88 -6.96
C VAL A 50 1.03 -19.85 -6.84
N VAL A 51 0.76 -18.74 -6.17
CA VAL A 51 1.67 -17.62 -5.99
C VAL A 51 1.93 -17.40 -4.49
N PRO A 52 3.06 -16.76 -4.11
CA PRO A 52 3.17 -16.24 -2.73
C PRO A 52 2.03 -15.25 -2.49
N GLY A 53 1.49 -15.26 -1.28
CA GLY A 53 0.50 -14.26 -0.88
C GLY A 53 1.04 -12.85 -1.04
N LYS A 54 0.17 -11.90 -1.41
CA LYS A 54 0.58 -10.51 -1.58
C LYS A 54 1.14 -9.95 -0.26
N VAL A 55 2.22 -9.20 -0.38
CA VAL A 55 2.77 -8.35 0.68
C VAL A 55 2.38 -6.91 0.38
N ASP A 56 1.31 -6.45 0.99
CA ASP A 56 0.79 -5.10 0.82
C ASP A 56 1.38 -4.16 1.85
N SER A 57 2.35 -3.37 1.44
CA SER A 57 3.08 -2.47 2.33
C SER A 57 2.41 -1.12 2.59
N HIS A 58 1.17 -0.92 2.11
CA HIS A 58 0.46 0.35 2.26
C HIS A 58 -1.04 0.14 2.49
N VAL A 59 -1.42 0.00 3.77
CA VAL A 59 -2.81 -0.25 4.17
C VAL A 59 -3.20 0.64 5.35
N HIS A 60 -4.33 1.34 5.26
CA HIS A 60 -4.92 2.09 6.38
C HIS A 60 -6.03 1.27 7.03
N ILE A 61 -5.72 0.52 8.09
CA ILE A 61 -6.68 -0.30 8.83
C ILE A 61 -7.59 0.57 9.73
N ASN A 62 -7.14 1.78 10.06
CA ASN A 62 -7.89 2.78 10.82
C ASN A 62 -8.25 2.36 12.26
N ALA A 63 -7.38 1.62 12.93
CA ALA A 63 -7.57 1.17 14.31
C ALA A 63 -6.29 1.32 15.15
N PRO A 64 -6.42 1.80 16.41
CA PRO A 64 -7.65 2.17 17.14
C PRO A 64 -8.34 3.43 16.62
N GLY A 65 -9.64 3.58 16.93
CA GLY A 65 -10.47 4.73 16.53
C GLY A 65 -10.49 5.89 17.53
N GLY A 66 -10.03 5.64 18.77
CA GLY A 66 -9.87 6.66 19.82
C GLY A 66 -11.15 7.38 20.26
N GLY A 67 -12.33 6.79 20.07
CA GLY A 67 -13.61 7.40 20.36
C GLY A 67 -14.13 8.33 19.24
N VAL A 68 -13.33 8.60 18.22
CA VAL A 68 -13.66 9.54 17.12
C VAL A 68 -13.88 8.79 15.79
N ARG A 69 -13.17 7.67 15.61
CA ARG A 69 -13.21 6.85 14.40
C ARG A 69 -13.46 5.37 14.73
N ASP A 70 -14.18 5.09 15.83
CA ASP A 70 -14.45 3.72 16.31
C ASP A 70 -15.40 2.93 15.38
N ASP A 71 -16.16 3.63 14.53
CA ASP A 71 -17.02 3.06 13.50
C ASP A 71 -16.32 2.79 12.16
N TRP A 72 -14.99 3.04 12.10
CA TRP A 72 -14.21 2.74 10.91
C TRP A 72 -13.85 1.24 10.86
N GLU A 73 -13.22 0.79 9.78
CA GLU A 73 -13.09 -0.61 9.42
C GLU A 73 -12.50 -1.53 10.50
N GLY A 74 -11.33 -1.21 11.06
CA GLY A 74 -10.64 -2.02 12.08
C GLY A 74 -10.00 -3.32 11.58
N PHE A 75 -9.21 -3.96 12.50
CA PHE A 75 -8.36 -5.11 12.16
C PHE A 75 -9.10 -6.34 11.65
N VAL A 76 -10.23 -6.70 12.26
CA VAL A 76 -10.97 -7.92 11.87
C VAL A 76 -11.45 -7.82 10.42
N THR A 77 -12.05 -6.69 10.07
CA THR A 77 -12.62 -6.47 8.72
C THR A 77 -11.51 -6.35 7.67
N ALA A 78 -10.52 -5.46 7.89
CA ALA A 78 -9.43 -5.24 6.96
C ALA A 78 -8.63 -6.52 6.68
N THR A 79 -8.24 -7.25 7.73
CA THR A 79 -7.43 -8.46 7.57
C THR A 79 -8.24 -9.63 6.99
N SER A 80 -9.55 -9.71 7.25
CA SER A 80 -10.44 -10.69 6.60
C SER A 80 -10.63 -10.38 5.11
N ALA A 81 -10.82 -9.09 4.77
CA ALA A 81 -10.93 -8.64 3.38
C ALA A 81 -9.63 -8.93 2.61
N GLY A 82 -8.48 -8.62 3.21
CA GLY A 82 -7.18 -8.91 2.62
C GLY A 82 -6.92 -10.40 2.42
N ALA A 83 -7.19 -11.24 3.43
CA ALA A 83 -7.09 -12.69 3.30
C ALA A 83 -7.96 -13.21 2.15
N LYS A 84 -9.19 -12.71 2.01
CA LYS A 84 -10.09 -13.01 0.90
C LYS A 84 -9.51 -12.58 -0.45
N GLY A 85 -8.83 -11.45 -0.49
CA GLY A 85 -8.17 -10.89 -1.68
C GLY A 85 -6.80 -11.49 -2.00
N GLY A 86 -6.31 -12.48 -1.23
CA GLY A 86 -5.00 -13.10 -1.47
C GLY A 86 -3.81 -12.34 -0.87
N ILE A 87 -4.07 -11.39 0.03
CA ILE A 87 -3.04 -10.70 0.81
C ILE A 87 -2.77 -11.52 2.08
N THR A 88 -1.50 -11.78 2.38
CA THR A 88 -1.08 -12.54 3.56
C THR A 88 -0.25 -11.71 4.53
N THR A 89 0.28 -10.58 4.09
CA THR A 89 1.05 -9.65 4.93
C THR A 89 0.67 -8.22 4.59
N MET A 90 0.39 -7.40 5.61
CA MET A 90 0.06 -5.99 5.50
C MET A 90 0.99 -5.14 6.34
N LEU A 91 1.36 -3.95 5.85
CA LEU A 91 1.96 -2.91 6.68
C LEU A 91 0.93 -1.80 6.90
N GLN A 92 0.48 -1.69 8.16
CA GLN A 92 -0.48 -0.66 8.55
C GLN A 92 0.21 0.69 8.63
N MET A 93 -0.42 1.71 8.04
CA MET A 93 0.01 3.11 8.13
C MET A 93 -0.24 3.68 9.53
N PRO A 94 0.53 4.71 9.96
CA PRO A 94 0.39 5.30 11.28
C PRO A 94 -0.80 6.25 11.40
N CYS A 95 -1.48 6.56 10.32
CA CYS A 95 -2.55 7.56 10.22
C CYS A 95 -3.89 6.95 9.85
N ASN A 96 -4.89 7.77 10.00
CA ASN A 96 -6.31 7.58 10.14
C ASN A 96 -6.71 6.86 11.45
N GLN A 97 -5.83 6.13 12.10
CA GLN A 97 -6.05 5.66 13.48
C GLN A 97 -5.87 6.80 14.50
N ILE A 98 -6.51 6.70 15.64
CA ILE A 98 -6.45 7.68 16.73
C ILE A 98 -6.13 6.95 18.05
N PRO A 99 -5.01 7.27 18.72
CA PRO A 99 -3.96 8.20 18.28
C PRO A 99 -3.15 7.66 17.11
N ALA A 100 -2.63 8.55 16.28
CA ALA A 100 -1.64 8.19 15.26
C ALA A 100 -0.39 7.59 15.92
N THR A 101 0.28 6.64 15.27
CA THR A 101 1.49 6.02 15.83
C THR A 101 2.68 6.96 15.70
N THR A 102 2.95 7.78 16.72
CA THR A 102 4.02 8.80 16.73
C THR A 102 4.99 8.67 17.91
N ASP A 103 4.69 7.77 18.86
CA ASP A 103 5.49 7.49 20.04
C ASP A 103 5.32 6.04 20.52
N GLY A 104 5.98 5.65 21.62
CA GLY A 104 5.89 4.31 22.19
C GLY A 104 4.50 3.99 22.73
N LYS A 105 3.80 4.96 23.30
CA LYS A 105 2.47 4.76 23.90
C LYS A 105 1.40 4.54 22.83
N SER A 106 1.43 5.30 21.76
CA SER A 106 0.51 5.14 20.63
C SER A 106 0.76 3.81 19.90
N PHE A 107 2.01 3.37 19.80
CA PHE A 107 2.34 2.04 19.28
C PHE A 107 1.76 0.90 20.15
N GLU A 108 1.89 0.98 21.48
CA GLU A 108 1.30 0.00 22.40
C GLU A 108 -0.22 -0.06 22.29
N ALA A 109 -0.89 1.08 22.04
CA ALA A 109 -2.33 1.12 21.83
C ALA A 109 -2.74 0.33 20.57
N VAL A 110 -1.96 0.42 19.48
CA VAL A 110 -2.19 -0.36 18.26
C VAL A 110 -2.01 -1.85 18.52
N LEU A 111 -0.93 -2.26 19.18
CA LEU A 111 -0.68 -3.68 19.49
C LEU A 111 -1.82 -4.28 20.32
N LYS A 112 -2.27 -3.54 21.33
CA LYS A 112 -3.41 -3.95 22.17
C LYS A 112 -4.70 -4.07 21.38
N GLU A 113 -4.94 -3.14 20.44
CA GLU A 113 -6.14 -3.18 19.59
C GLU A 113 -6.09 -4.34 18.60
N ALA A 114 -4.90 -4.71 18.10
CA ALA A 114 -4.71 -5.79 17.15
C ALA A 114 -4.79 -7.21 17.76
N ASP A 115 -4.56 -7.32 19.07
CA ASP A 115 -4.42 -8.62 19.75
C ASP A 115 -5.66 -9.51 19.57
N GLY A 116 -5.43 -10.74 19.06
CA GLY A 116 -6.45 -11.74 18.78
C GLY A 116 -7.37 -11.43 17.59
N LYS A 117 -7.17 -10.31 16.87
CA LYS A 117 -8.06 -9.85 15.78
C LYS A 117 -7.53 -10.13 14.38
N LEU A 118 -6.24 -10.43 14.23
CA LEU A 118 -5.60 -10.57 12.92
C LEU A 118 -5.96 -11.86 12.21
N LYS A 119 -6.20 -11.80 10.91
CA LYS A 119 -6.41 -12.94 9.99
C LYS A 119 -5.23 -13.16 9.05
N VAL A 120 -4.38 -12.17 8.90
CA VAL A 120 -3.11 -12.18 8.18
C VAL A 120 -2.05 -11.49 9.02
N ASP A 121 -0.80 -11.60 8.66
CA ASP A 121 0.28 -10.91 9.37
C ASP A 121 0.21 -9.39 9.13
N VAL A 122 0.38 -8.62 10.22
CA VAL A 122 0.35 -7.16 10.16
C VAL A 122 1.58 -6.58 10.84
N GLY A 123 2.35 -5.77 10.10
CA GLY A 123 3.41 -4.92 10.64
C GLY A 123 2.93 -3.48 10.82
N GLN A 124 3.43 -2.79 11.85
CA GLN A 124 3.06 -1.40 12.13
C GLN A 124 4.12 -0.45 11.61
N THR A 125 3.69 0.57 10.87
CA THR A 125 4.50 1.73 10.47
C THR A 125 4.41 2.81 11.54
N GLY A 126 5.55 3.43 11.86
CA GLY A 126 5.61 4.61 12.73
C GLY A 126 5.39 5.91 11.96
N GLY A 127 5.05 6.98 12.64
CA GLY A 127 4.88 8.32 12.07
C GLY A 127 6.09 9.21 12.34
N LEU A 128 6.40 10.07 11.37
CA LEU A 128 7.28 11.23 11.52
C LEU A 128 6.47 12.50 11.34
N GLU A 129 6.49 13.37 12.32
CA GLU A 129 5.84 14.68 12.33
C GLU A 129 6.66 15.71 13.12
N PRO A 130 6.38 17.02 13.01
CA PRO A 130 7.13 18.05 13.75
C PRO A 130 7.13 17.85 15.27
N GLN A 131 6.03 17.32 15.84
CA GLN A 131 5.82 17.19 17.26
C GLN A 131 6.62 16.06 17.90
N ASN A 132 7.04 15.04 17.12
CA ASN A 132 7.69 13.83 17.68
C ASN A 132 9.21 13.77 17.49
N LEU A 133 9.84 14.84 17.04
CA LEU A 133 11.31 14.93 16.87
C LEU A 133 12.07 14.77 18.19
N ASN A 134 11.45 15.06 19.35
CA ASN A 134 12.03 14.99 20.66
C ASN A 134 11.87 13.62 21.33
N GLY A 135 12.30 12.54 20.65
CA GLY A 135 12.33 11.20 21.21
C GLY A 135 11.33 10.21 20.64
N GLY A 136 10.23 10.65 20.02
CA GLY A 136 9.19 9.77 19.49
C GLY A 136 9.73 8.74 18.46
N ILE A 137 10.66 9.13 17.60
CA ILE A 137 11.31 8.20 16.66
C ILE A 137 12.05 7.08 17.40
N CYS A 138 12.83 7.43 18.44
CA CYS A 138 13.56 6.45 19.23
C CYS A 138 12.63 5.52 20.02
N GLU A 139 11.52 6.03 20.54
CA GLU A 139 10.52 5.21 21.24
C GLU A 139 9.87 4.20 20.30
N GLN A 140 9.41 4.65 19.13
CA GLN A 140 8.84 3.79 18.10
C GLN A 140 9.83 2.72 17.63
N ASP A 141 11.12 3.07 17.45
CA ASP A 141 12.17 2.13 17.05
C ASP A 141 12.34 0.99 18.07
N LYS A 142 12.37 1.33 19.36
CA LYS A 142 12.45 0.35 20.47
C LYS A 142 11.25 -0.58 20.53
N GLN A 143 10.08 -0.13 20.13
CA GLN A 143 8.85 -0.93 20.07
C GLN A 143 8.80 -1.86 18.84
N GLY A 144 9.65 -1.64 17.83
CA GLY A 144 9.78 -2.51 16.68
C GLY A 144 8.92 -2.12 15.48
N VAL A 145 8.68 -0.83 15.25
CA VAL A 145 8.07 -0.37 13.98
C VAL A 145 8.85 -0.94 12.79
N VAL A 146 8.14 -1.28 11.71
CA VAL A 146 8.78 -1.82 10.49
C VAL A 146 9.51 -0.72 9.73
N ASN A 147 8.86 0.41 9.58
CA ASN A 147 9.32 1.59 8.84
C ASN A 147 8.66 2.85 9.42
N TYR A 148 8.90 4.02 8.81
CA TYR A 148 8.28 5.28 9.22
C TYR A 148 7.55 5.93 8.06
N LYS A 149 6.49 6.70 8.32
CA LYS A 149 5.70 7.47 7.34
C LYS A 149 5.80 8.96 7.63
N ALA A 150 6.00 9.77 6.57
CA ALA A 150 5.85 11.22 6.61
C ALA A 150 4.94 11.70 5.48
N PHE A 151 4.35 12.86 5.67
CA PHE A 151 3.58 13.56 4.65
C PHE A 151 4.23 14.90 4.29
N LEU A 152 4.33 15.20 3.01
CA LEU A 152 4.67 16.54 2.48
C LEU A 152 3.41 17.26 1.97
N GLY A 153 2.34 16.53 1.68
CA GLY A 153 0.99 17.06 1.47
C GLY A 153 0.31 17.33 2.81
N THR A 154 -0.63 18.27 2.87
CA THR A 154 -1.38 18.58 4.09
C THR A 154 -2.19 17.38 4.56
N THR A 155 -2.00 17.03 5.82
CA THR A 155 -2.73 15.96 6.51
C THR A 155 -2.93 16.33 7.98
N GLY A 156 -3.73 15.53 8.68
CA GLY A 156 -4.08 15.73 10.09
C GLY A 156 -5.28 16.65 10.27
N ASP A 157 -6.12 16.28 11.23
CA ASP A 157 -7.25 17.09 11.66
C ASP A 157 -6.77 18.07 12.75
N LYS A 158 -6.86 19.37 12.48
CA LYS A 158 -6.40 20.43 13.41
C LYS A 158 -7.12 20.42 14.76
N ASP A 159 -8.30 19.83 14.81
CA ASP A 159 -9.08 19.68 16.03
C ASP A 159 -8.69 18.43 16.84
N LEU A 160 -7.88 17.52 16.25
CA LEU A 160 -7.40 16.29 16.86
C LEU A 160 -5.88 16.34 17.05
N GLN A 161 -5.43 16.79 18.23
CA GLN A 161 -3.97 16.89 18.54
C GLN A 161 -3.20 15.56 18.48
N VAL A 162 -3.89 14.44 18.35
CA VAL A 162 -3.32 13.08 18.29
C VAL A 162 -3.42 12.46 16.88
N ASP A 163 -3.75 13.25 15.87
CA ASP A 163 -3.68 12.85 14.47
C ASP A 163 -2.25 13.04 13.92
N LEU A 164 -1.95 12.50 12.73
CA LEU A 164 -0.63 12.66 12.12
C LEU A 164 -0.59 13.92 11.26
N TYR A 165 0.39 14.80 11.52
CA TYR A 165 0.59 16.05 10.79
C TYR A 165 1.69 15.94 9.74
N ASN A 166 1.59 16.76 8.68
CA ASN A 166 2.62 16.84 7.66
C ASN A 166 3.88 17.54 8.17
N CYS A 167 5.01 17.16 7.61
CA CYS A 167 6.31 17.75 7.87
C CYS A 167 6.51 19.05 7.06
N ASP A 168 7.16 20.03 7.69
CA ASP A 168 7.89 21.07 6.98
C ASP A 168 9.32 20.59 6.63
N ASP A 169 10.07 21.41 5.92
CA ASP A 169 11.42 21.04 5.47
C ASP A 169 12.38 20.78 6.63
N TYR A 170 12.26 21.52 7.75
CA TYR A 170 13.12 21.32 8.91
C TYR A 170 12.81 20.03 9.65
N SER A 171 11.54 19.73 9.88
CA SER A 171 11.13 18.52 10.55
C SER A 171 11.40 17.27 9.69
N LEU A 172 11.22 17.36 8.37
CA LEU A 172 11.60 16.31 7.46
C LEU A 172 13.11 16.03 7.51
N TYR A 173 13.94 17.05 7.34
CA TYR A 173 15.40 16.93 7.37
C TYR A 173 15.91 16.36 8.71
N THR A 174 15.42 16.89 9.81
CA THR A 174 15.80 16.45 11.16
C THR A 174 15.33 15.02 11.45
N GLY A 175 14.09 14.69 11.04
CA GLY A 175 13.54 13.36 11.17
C GLY A 175 14.30 12.33 10.33
N MET A 176 14.68 12.67 9.10
CA MET A 176 15.52 11.81 8.24
C MET A 176 16.87 11.51 8.89
N GLN A 177 17.52 12.49 9.54
CA GLN A 177 18.77 12.25 10.27
C GLN A 177 18.61 11.27 11.45
N GLN A 178 17.44 11.29 12.11
CA GLN A 178 17.14 10.37 13.20
C GLN A 178 16.83 8.98 12.67
N ILE A 179 15.97 8.87 11.65
CA ILE A 179 15.55 7.59 11.04
C ILE A 179 16.75 6.89 10.36
N ALA A 180 17.66 7.63 9.72
CA ALA A 180 18.87 7.05 9.15
C ALA A 180 19.70 6.23 10.16
N LYS A 181 19.72 6.64 11.45
CA LYS A 181 20.44 5.93 12.52
C LYS A 181 19.78 4.60 12.89
N THR A 182 18.50 4.41 12.59
CA THR A 182 17.77 3.14 12.85
C THR A 182 18.00 2.11 11.73
N GLY A 183 18.49 2.53 10.57
CA GLY A 183 18.60 1.70 9.36
C GLY A 183 17.28 1.41 8.66
N LYS A 184 16.16 1.89 9.22
CA LYS A 184 14.80 1.70 8.65
C LYS A 184 14.51 2.69 7.53
N ILE A 185 13.43 2.44 6.83
CA ILE A 185 13.01 3.24 5.68
C ILE A 185 12.01 4.31 6.12
N LEU A 186 12.13 5.52 5.60
CA LEU A 186 11.08 6.53 5.65
C LEU A 186 10.26 6.47 4.37
N ILE A 187 8.99 6.11 4.47
CA ILE A 187 8.05 6.15 3.36
C ILE A 187 7.34 7.50 3.33
N MET A 188 7.11 8.07 2.15
CA MET A 188 6.67 9.47 2.07
C MET A 188 5.56 9.69 1.05
N HIS A 189 4.49 10.36 1.52
CA HIS A 189 3.52 11.01 0.65
C HIS A 189 4.11 12.32 0.13
N CYS A 190 4.30 12.42 -1.17
CA CYS A 190 4.99 13.53 -1.81
C CYS A 190 4.04 14.37 -2.67
N GLU A 191 3.48 15.44 -2.10
CA GLU A 191 2.80 16.52 -2.79
C GLU A 191 3.22 17.87 -2.16
N ASN A 192 3.33 18.91 -2.97
CA ASN A 192 3.68 20.27 -2.49
C ASN A 192 2.45 20.92 -1.83
N ALA A 193 2.32 20.81 -0.49
CA ALA A 193 1.19 21.32 0.28
C ALA A 193 0.90 22.81 0.02
N PRO A 194 1.87 23.75 0.09
CA PRO A 194 1.61 25.16 -0.17
C PRO A 194 0.93 25.45 -1.50
N ILE A 195 1.28 24.71 -2.55
CA ILE A 195 0.72 24.91 -3.89
C ILE A 195 -0.66 24.26 -3.99
N THR A 196 -0.77 22.97 -3.63
CA THR A 196 -2.04 22.22 -3.75
C THR A 196 -3.14 22.84 -2.89
N ASP A 197 -2.83 23.29 -1.67
CA ASP A 197 -3.79 23.94 -0.77
C ASP A 197 -4.31 25.25 -1.33
N GLN A 198 -3.42 26.09 -1.90
CA GLN A 198 -3.82 27.38 -2.47
C GLN A 198 -4.61 27.19 -3.75
N LEU A 199 -4.24 26.24 -4.62
CA LEU A 199 -5.01 25.91 -5.83
C LEU A 199 -6.38 25.37 -5.45
N GLY A 200 -6.46 24.44 -4.47
CA GLY A 200 -7.70 23.89 -3.98
C GLY A 200 -8.63 24.96 -3.39
N LYS A 201 -8.10 25.81 -2.50
CA LYS A 201 -8.85 26.92 -1.92
C LYS A 201 -9.38 27.88 -2.97
N LYS A 202 -8.56 28.27 -3.95
CA LYS A 202 -8.98 29.16 -5.03
C LYS A 202 -10.08 28.55 -5.90
N ALA A 203 -9.91 27.30 -6.34
CA ALA A 203 -10.90 26.60 -7.15
C ALA A 203 -12.25 26.49 -6.42
N HIS A 204 -12.23 26.08 -5.14
CA HIS A 204 -13.41 25.97 -4.32
C HIS A 204 -14.14 27.30 -4.11
N GLN A 205 -13.40 28.41 -3.89
CA GLN A 205 -13.94 29.77 -3.81
C GLN A 205 -14.57 30.23 -5.15
N MET A 206 -14.09 29.72 -6.27
CA MET A 206 -14.65 29.99 -7.62
C MET A 206 -15.86 29.08 -7.94
N GLY A 207 -16.30 28.22 -7.02
CA GLY A 207 -17.47 27.38 -7.16
C GLY A 207 -17.19 25.95 -7.65
N ALA A 208 -15.94 25.53 -7.78
CA ALA A 208 -15.59 24.15 -8.11
C ALA A 208 -16.09 23.16 -7.02
N ARG A 209 -16.68 22.05 -7.44
CA ARG A 209 -17.24 21.01 -6.56
C ARG A 209 -16.99 19.59 -7.07
N LYS A 210 -16.76 19.42 -8.36
CA LYS A 210 -16.60 18.10 -8.99
C LYS A 210 -15.24 17.48 -8.68
N LEU A 211 -15.15 16.15 -8.79
CA LEU A 211 -13.90 15.44 -8.58
C LEU A 211 -12.85 15.77 -9.64
N SER A 212 -13.24 15.94 -10.90
CA SER A 212 -12.34 16.40 -11.98
C SER A 212 -11.74 17.79 -11.71
N GLU A 213 -12.52 18.70 -11.11
CA GLU A 213 -12.04 20.03 -10.70
C GLU A 213 -11.07 19.96 -9.53
N PHE A 214 -11.30 19.04 -8.57
CA PHE A 214 -10.36 18.76 -7.49
C PHE A 214 -9.03 18.23 -8.05
N VAL A 215 -9.05 17.27 -8.97
CA VAL A 215 -7.86 16.72 -9.64
C VAL A 215 -7.03 17.84 -10.29
N ALA A 216 -7.66 18.80 -10.96
CA ALA A 216 -6.98 19.92 -11.60
C ALA A 216 -6.21 20.83 -10.63
N THR A 217 -6.51 20.78 -9.32
CA THR A 217 -5.77 21.53 -8.27
C THR A 217 -4.51 20.83 -7.79
N ARG A 218 -4.22 19.63 -8.30
CA ARG A 218 -3.07 18.81 -7.93
C ARG A 218 -2.25 18.43 -9.19
N PRO A 219 -1.66 19.42 -9.88
CA PRO A 219 -0.91 19.17 -11.10
C PRO A 219 0.34 18.32 -10.83
N VAL A 220 0.74 17.51 -11.83
CA VAL A 220 1.85 16.53 -11.72
C VAL A 220 3.12 17.13 -11.14
N PHE A 221 3.49 18.37 -11.52
CA PHE A 221 4.71 18.97 -11.04
C PHE A 221 4.77 19.14 -9.50
N THR A 222 3.63 19.19 -8.80
CA THR A 222 3.59 19.29 -7.33
C THR A 222 3.96 17.97 -6.65
N GLU A 223 3.74 16.85 -7.31
CA GLU A 223 4.25 15.54 -6.92
C GLU A 223 5.75 15.44 -7.22
N VAL A 224 6.17 15.79 -8.43
CA VAL A 224 7.58 15.69 -8.87
C VAL A 224 8.49 16.55 -7.99
N GLU A 225 8.13 17.82 -7.74
CA GLU A 225 8.91 18.71 -6.87
C GLU A 225 9.11 18.12 -5.46
N ALA A 226 8.03 17.60 -4.87
CA ALA A 226 8.11 17.02 -3.54
C ALA A 226 8.98 15.73 -3.53
N ILE A 227 8.94 14.91 -4.58
CA ILE A 227 9.80 13.74 -4.75
C ILE A 227 11.27 14.14 -4.87
N GLU A 228 11.58 15.12 -5.72
CA GLU A 228 12.96 15.59 -5.93
C GLU A 228 13.55 16.16 -4.65
N ARG A 229 12.79 16.97 -3.89
CA ARG A 229 13.17 17.52 -2.60
C ARG A 229 13.42 16.42 -1.57
N ALA A 230 12.54 15.42 -1.50
CA ALA A 230 12.70 14.26 -0.62
C ALA A 230 13.98 13.47 -0.96
N CYS A 231 14.26 13.24 -2.25
CA CYS A 231 15.47 12.57 -2.72
C CYS A 231 16.74 13.37 -2.41
N LEU A 232 16.68 14.70 -2.52
CA LEU A 232 17.79 15.58 -2.14
C LEU A 232 18.10 15.45 -0.64
N PHE A 233 17.09 15.52 0.22
CA PHE A 233 17.29 15.37 1.67
C PHE A 233 17.75 13.96 2.05
N ALA A 234 17.26 12.93 1.37
CA ALA A 234 17.72 11.57 1.57
C ALA A 234 19.22 11.41 1.23
N LYS A 235 19.68 12.04 0.15
CA LYS A 235 21.09 12.05 -0.23
C LYS A 235 21.97 12.72 0.84
N GLU A 236 21.54 13.85 1.37
CA GLU A 236 22.27 14.61 2.38
C GLU A 236 22.30 13.90 3.75
N THR A 237 21.25 13.19 4.12
CA THR A 237 21.12 12.54 5.43
C THR A 237 21.55 11.08 5.45
N GLY A 238 21.67 10.44 4.27
CA GLY A 238 21.87 9.00 4.14
C GLY A 238 20.63 8.18 4.53
N CYS A 239 19.45 8.81 4.65
CA CYS A 239 18.23 8.12 4.99
C CYS A 239 17.74 7.25 3.81
N ARG A 240 17.39 6.00 4.08
CA ARG A 240 16.69 5.12 3.13
C ARG A 240 15.26 5.62 2.98
N ILE A 241 14.80 5.86 1.76
CA ILE A 241 13.45 6.39 1.54
C ILE A 241 12.65 5.55 0.54
N HIS A 242 11.33 5.64 0.66
CA HIS A 242 10.40 5.06 -0.31
C HIS A 242 9.27 6.05 -0.60
N ILE A 243 9.02 6.33 -1.88
CA ILE A 243 7.94 7.21 -2.31
C ILE A 243 6.69 6.37 -2.52
N VAL A 244 5.64 6.66 -1.73
CA VAL A 244 4.39 5.88 -1.78
C VAL A 244 3.47 6.39 -2.89
N HIS A 245 2.57 5.52 -3.38
CA HIS A 245 1.45 5.83 -4.29
C HIS A 245 1.78 6.86 -5.40
N VAL A 246 2.93 6.70 -6.08
CA VAL A 246 3.30 7.58 -7.19
C VAL A 246 2.23 7.52 -8.27
N SER A 247 1.68 8.68 -8.62
CA SER A 247 0.53 8.82 -9.50
C SER A 247 0.88 9.24 -10.92
N SER A 248 2.17 9.54 -11.20
CA SER A 248 2.62 10.03 -12.49
C SER A 248 3.88 9.34 -13.02
N PRO A 249 4.05 9.17 -14.34
CA PRO A 249 5.27 8.63 -14.92
C PRO A 249 6.49 9.54 -14.66
N GLU A 250 6.29 10.86 -14.58
CA GLU A 250 7.34 11.83 -14.24
C GLU A 250 7.83 11.64 -12.81
N GLY A 251 6.92 11.41 -11.85
CA GLY A 251 7.27 11.09 -10.47
C GLY A 251 8.08 9.80 -10.37
N ALA A 252 7.65 8.74 -11.06
CA ALA A 252 8.40 7.48 -11.13
C ALA A 252 9.78 7.67 -11.79
N GLN A 253 9.89 8.51 -12.82
CA GLN A 253 11.16 8.84 -13.47
C GLN A 253 12.10 9.59 -12.52
N ALA A 254 11.59 10.58 -11.76
CA ALA A 254 12.38 11.32 -10.77
C ALA A 254 12.99 10.36 -9.71
N VAL A 255 12.22 9.37 -9.25
CA VAL A 255 12.73 8.33 -8.33
C VAL A 255 13.79 7.47 -9.02
N ALA A 256 13.56 7.03 -10.26
CA ALA A 256 14.52 6.22 -10.99
C ALA A 256 15.86 6.95 -11.22
N ASP A 257 15.80 8.24 -11.52
CA ASP A 257 16.99 9.09 -11.70
C ASP A 257 17.74 9.32 -10.38
N ALA A 258 17.03 9.56 -9.28
CA ALA A 258 17.64 9.68 -7.96
C ALA A 258 18.36 8.38 -7.56
N ARG A 259 17.71 7.21 -7.76
CA ARG A 259 18.30 5.89 -7.52
C ARG A 259 19.56 5.65 -8.36
N LYS A 260 19.54 6.01 -9.66
CA LYS A 260 20.70 5.94 -10.54
C LYS A 260 21.85 6.84 -10.06
N ASN A 261 21.54 7.94 -9.39
CA ASN A 261 22.48 8.86 -8.77
C ASN A 261 22.90 8.47 -7.34
N GLY A 262 22.61 7.23 -6.91
CA GLY A 262 23.11 6.62 -5.67
C GLY A 262 22.26 6.91 -4.43
N VAL A 263 21.06 7.47 -4.57
CA VAL A 263 20.11 7.57 -3.44
C VAL A 263 19.47 6.21 -3.19
N ASP A 264 19.41 5.75 -1.93
CA ASP A 264 18.66 4.54 -1.56
C ASP A 264 17.17 4.87 -1.54
N VAL A 265 16.56 4.89 -2.74
CA VAL A 265 15.16 5.23 -2.95
C VAL A 265 14.45 4.18 -3.81
N SER A 266 13.19 3.92 -3.48
CA SER A 266 12.26 3.12 -4.28
C SER A 266 10.90 3.81 -4.34
N CYS A 267 10.00 3.32 -5.18
CA CYS A 267 8.61 3.79 -5.21
C CYS A 267 7.62 2.68 -5.51
N GLU A 268 6.39 2.94 -5.15
CA GLU A 268 5.22 2.11 -5.44
C GLU A 268 4.16 2.92 -6.19
N THR A 269 3.25 2.23 -6.85
CA THR A 269 2.00 2.80 -7.36
C THR A 269 0.83 1.93 -6.97
N CYS A 270 -0.39 2.42 -7.20
CA CYS A 270 -1.62 1.76 -6.79
C CYS A 270 -2.43 1.28 -7.97
N ASN A 271 -3.18 0.19 -7.77
CA ASN A 271 -4.04 -0.35 -8.82
C ASN A 271 -5.08 0.64 -9.32
N HIS A 272 -5.58 1.55 -8.48
CA HIS A 272 -6.57 2.53 -8.91
C HIS A 272 -6.01 3.54 -9.93
N TYR A 273 -4.71 3.89 -9.90
CA TYR A 273 -4.07 4.71 -10.95
C TYR A 273 -3.86 3.95 -12.26
N LEU A 274 -3.72 2.63 -12.18
CA LEU A 274 -3.52 1.75 -13.33
C LEU A 274 -4.83 1.30 -13.99
N TYR A 275 -5.95 1.45 -13.27
CA TYR A 275 -7.26 0.97 -13.70
C TYR A 275 -8.19 2.11 -14.15
N PHE A 276 -8.34 3.17 -13.34
CA PHE A 276 -9.19 4.32 -13.63
C PHE A 276 -8.43 5.45 -14.30
N ASP A 277 -9.16 6.31 -15.02
CA ASP A 277 -8.68 7.60 -15.51
C ASP A 277 -9.71 8.71 -15.28
N THR A 278 -9.33 9.98 -15.55
CA THR A 278 -10.20 11.13 -15.27
C THR A 278 -11.51 11.15 -16.02
N SER A 279 -11.65 10.38 -17.11
CA SER A 279 -12.89 10.37 -17.91
C SER A 279 -14.08 9.76 -17.15
N GLU A 280 -13.82 8.92 -16.14
CA GLU A 280 -14.83 8.20 -15.37
C GLU A 280 -15.13 8.88 -14.02
N LEU A 281 -14.26 9.77 -13.54
CA LEU A 281 -14.28 10.23 -12.13
C LEU A 281 -15.57 10.98 -11.75
N ASP A 282 -16.08 11.84 -12.61
CA ASP A 282 -17.29 12.60 -12.28
C ASP A 282 -18.56 11.73 -12.28
N GLU A 283 -18.55 10.59 -12.97
CA GLU A 283 -19.61 9.58 -12.91
C GLU A 283 -19.53 8.71 -11.64
N ILE A 284 -18.31 8.23 -11.31
CA ILE A 284 -18.06 7.44 -10.10
C ILE A 284 -18.23 8.30 -8.84
N GLY A 285 -17.85 9.58 -8.92
CA GLY A 285 -17.95 10.53 -7.80
C GLY A 285 -16.90 10.33 -6.72
N ASN A 286 -17.20 10.83 -5.51
CA ASN A 286 -16.24 10.94 -4.42
C ASN A 286 -15.72 9.60 -3.86
N ILE A 287 -16.30 8.48 -4.27
CA ILE A 287 -15.78 7.14 -3.92
C ILE A 287 -14.38 6.95 -4.52
N ALA A 288 -14.11 7.54 -5.69
CA ALA A 288 -12.80 7.49 -6.36
C ALA A 288 -11.85 8.62 -5.92
N LYS A 289 -12.23 9.47 -4.95
CA LYS A 289 -11.33 10.52 -4.46
C LYS A 289 -10.17 9.93 -3.70
N CYS A 290 -8.94 10.25 -4.12
CA CYS A 290 -7.69 9.96 -3.43
C CYS A 290 -6.67 11.08 -3.63
N THR A 291 -5.60 11.07 -2.86
CA THR A 291 -4.47 12.00 -2.97
C THR A 291 -3.15 11.24 -2.85
N PRO A 292 -2.25 11.36 -3.85
CA PRO A 292 -2.42 12.07 -5.12
C PRO A 292 -3.61 11.57 -5.93
N PRO A 293 -4.16 12.37 -6.87
CA PRO A 293 -5.39 12.00 -7.57
C PRO A 293 -5.15 11.03 -8.74
N ILE A 294 -6.21 10.32 -9.12
CA ILE A 294 -6.27 9.59 -10.40
C ILE A 294 -6.15 10.61 -11.54
N ARG A 295 -5.33 10.31 -12.55
CA ARG A 295 -5.01 11.21 -13.65
C ARG A 295 -5.60 10.75 -14.97
N ASP A 296 -5.29 11.45 -16.06
CA ASP A 296 -5.81 11.14 -17.38
C ASP A 296 -5.22 9.85 -18.00
N LYS A 297 -5.76 9.47 -19.14
CA LYS A 297 -5.39 8.23 -19.84
C LYS A 297 -3.94 8.21 -20.31
N GLU A 298 -3.38 9.34 -20.71
CA GLU A 298 -1.98 9.45 -21.12
C GLU A 298 -1.06 9.19 -19.94
N ASN A 299 -1.34 9.78 -18.80
CA ASN A 299 -0.63 9.52 -17.55
C ASN A 299 -0.73 8.04 -17.12
N GLN A 300 -1.92 7.45 -17.19
CA GLN A 300 -2.13 6.02 -16.88
C GLN A 300 -1.26 5.12 -17.78
N ASN A 301 -1.22 5.40 -19.08
CA ASN A 301 -0.40 4.65 -20.02
C ASN A 301 1.10 4.79 -19.68
N GLY A 302 1.55 6.00 -19.37
CA GLY A 302 2.93 6.26 -18.93
C GLY A 302 3.28 5.53 -17.62
N LEU A 303 2.34 5.44 -16.66
CA LEU A 303 2.55 4.64 -15.44
C LEU A 303 2.71 3.15 -15.74
N TRP A 304 1.91 2.58 -16.66
CA TRP A 304 2.09 1.21 -17.10
C TRP A 304 3.47 0.96 -17.69
N GLU A 305 4.01 1.89 -18.49
CA GLU A 305 5.38 1.80 -19.01
C GLU A 305 6.39 1.73 -17.85
N LYS A 306 6.22 2.56 -16.80
CA LYS A 306 7.08 2.58 -15.60
C LYS A 306 6.97 1.32 -14.73
N VAL A 307 5.83 0.65 -14.76
CA VAL A 307 5.64 -0.68 -14.12
C VAL A 307 6.44 -1.74 -14.90
N PHE A 308 6.35 -1.74 -16.23
CA PHE A 308 7.02 -2.74 -17.05
C PHE A 308 8.54 -2.56 -17.12
N ASP A 309 9.04 -1.32 -17.10
CA ASP A 309 10.48 -1.02 -17.18
C ASP A 309 11.21 -1.16 -15.83
N GLY A 310 10.45 -1.37 -14.71
CA GLY A 310 11.00 -1.56 -13.38
C GLY A 310 11.37 -0.25 -12.65
N SER A 311 10.97 0.91 -13.17
CA SER A 311 11.07 2.20 -12.47
C SER A 311 10.22 2.18 -11.21
N ILE A 312 9.00 1.65 -11.29
CA ILE A 312 8.13 1.33 -10.15
C ILE A 312 8.52 -0.04 -9.60
N ASN A 313 8.75 -0.12 -8.30
CA ASN A 313 9.32 -1.31 -7.66
C ASN A 313 8.27 -2.35 -7.27
N PHE A 314 7.06 -1.94 -6.86
CA PHE A 314 5.96 -2.84 -6.50
C PHE A 314 4.61 -2.11 -6.51
N ILE A 315 3.53 -2.90 -6.41
CA ILE A 315 2.15 -2.45 -6.46
C ILE A 315 1.50 -2.66 -5.10
N VAL A 316 0.82 -1.63 -4.61
CA VAL A 316 0.10 -1.64 -3.33
C VAL A 316 -1.36 -1.27 -3.50
N SER A 317 -2.16 -1.51 -2.47
CA SER A 317 -3.56 -1.15 -2.48
C SER A 317 -3.81 0.32 -2.16
N ASP A 318 -3.01 0.90 -1.27
CA ASP A 318 -3.33 2.14 -0.54
C ASP A 318 -4.79 2.10 -0.01
N HIS A 319 -5.15 0.92 0.51
CA HIS A 319 -6.48 0.71 1.07
C HIS A 319 -6.73 1.70 2.20
N SER A 320 -7.67 2.59 1.98
CA SER A 320 -7.99 3.67 2.92
C SER A 320 -9.50 3.90 3.00
N PRO A 321 -10.24 2.96 3.58
CA PRO A 321 -11.69 3.05 3.71
C PRO A 321 -12.09 4.09 4.74
N ALA A 322 -13.28 4.66 4.55
CA ALA A 322 -13.94 5.53 5.49
C ALA A 322 -15.46 5.27 5.43
N PRO A 323 -16.22 5.62 6.48
CA PRO A 323 -17.68 5.54 6.44
C PRO A 323 -18.25 6.26 5.22
N LEU A 324 -19.21 5.64 4.54
CA LEU A 324 -19.78 6.16 3.30
C LEU A 324 -20.34 7.59 3.47
N SER A 325 -20.86 7.92 4.65
CA SER A 325 -21.35 9.25 5.00
C SER A 325 -20.32 10.37 4.79
N LEU A 326 -19.02 10.08 4.92
CA LEU A 326 -17.95 11.04 4.70
C LEU A 326 -17.62 11.26 3.20
N LYS A 327 -18.18 10.42 2.32
CA LYS A 327 -18.04 10.51 0.86
C LYS A 327 -19.32 10.95 0.16
N GLN A 328 -20.48 10.81 0.82
CA GLN A 328 -21.81 11.20 0.30
C GLN A 328 -22.02 12.71 0.43
N THR A 329 -21.33 13.46 -0.38
CA THR A 329 -21.45 14.92 -0.50
C THR A 329 -21.32 15.32 -1.97
N ASP A 330 -21.96 16.43 -2.37
CA ASP A 330 -21.86 16.99 -3.72
C ASP A 330 -20.57 17.83 -3.92
N ASP A 331 -19.69 17.84 -2.91
CA ASP A 331 -18.48 18.65 -2.90
C ASP A 331 -17.24 17.78 -2.72
N ALA A 332 -16.53 17.53 -3.81
CA ALA A 332 -15.31 16.73 -3.82
C ALA A 332 -14.17 17.35 -2.96
N PHE A 333 -14.22 18.65 -2.67
CA PHE A 333 -13.19 19.28 -1.83
C PHE A 333 -13.38 18.96 -0.34
N THR A 334 -14.60 18.70 0.09
CA THR A 334 -14.94 18.34 1.49
C THR A 334 -15.07 16.84 1.72
N ALA A 335 -15.29 16.05 0.67
CA ALA A 335 -15.37 14.60 0.77
C ALA A 335 -14.07 14.00 1.32
N TRP A 336 -14.17 12.93 2.12
CA TRP A 336 -13.00 12.19 2.58
C TRP A 336 -12.28 11.49 1.42
N GLY A 337 -10.94 11.60 1.35
CA GLY A 337 -10.10 10.90 0.37
C GLY A 337 -9.71 9.50 0.85
N GLY A 338 -9.60 8.57 -0.09
CA GLY A 338 -9.16 7.19 0.16
C GLY A 338 -10.06 6.16 -0.53
N ILE A 339 -9.48 5.09 -1.03
CA ILE A 339 -10.16 4.05 -1.80
C ILE A 339 -10.04 2.72 -1.05
N GLY A 340 -11.15 1.99 -0.87
CA GLY A 340 -11.16 0.64 -0.35
C GLY A 340 -10.84 -0.37 -1.45
N SER A 341 -9.83 -1.26 -1.29
CA SER A 341 -9.39 -2.14 -2.38
C SER A 341 -8.77 -3.48 -1.99
N VAL A 342 -8.37 -3.74 -0.74
CA VAL A 342 -7.62 -4.97 -0.38
C VAL A 342 -8.30 -6.27 -0.78
N GLN A 343 -9.63 -6.31 -0.89
CA GLN A 343 -10.35 -7.54 -1.21
C GLN A 343 -10.24 -7.93 -2.69
N ASN A 344 -10.03 -7.00 -3.60
CA ASN A 344 -9.98 -7.22 -5.05
C ASN A 344 -8.71 -6.69 -5.72
N ASP A 345 -7.72 -6.32 -4.93
CA ASP A 345 -6.50 -5.70 -5.41
C ASP A 345 -5.66 -6.65 -6.27
N VAL A 346 -5.47 -7.90 -5.81
CA VAL A 346 -4.71 -8.93 -6.53
C VAL A 346 -5.42 -9.32 -7.83
N ASP A 347 -6.75 -9.49 -7.79
CA ASP A 347 -7.54 -9.87 -8.95
C ASP A 347 -7.43 -8.83 -10.07
N VAL A 348 -7.57 -7.55 -9.71
CA VAL A 348 -7.50 -6.46 -10.69
C VAL A 348 -6.10 -6.35 -11.28
N PHE A 349 -5.05 -6.41 -10.46
CA PHE A 349 -3.70 -6.36 -10.97
C PHE A 349 -3.37 -7.55 -11.85
N PHE A 350 -3.82 -8.77 -11.49
CA PHE A 350 -3.63 -9.95 -12.30
C PHE A 350 -4.33 -9.83 -13.66
N ASP A 351 -5.58 -9.41 -13.68
CA ASP A 351 -6.35 -9.24 -14.91
C ASP A 351 -5.71 -8.18 -15.83
N GLU A 352 -5.41 -7.01 -15.29
CA GLU A 352 -4.85 -5.90 -16.06
C GLU A 352 -3.42 -6.14 -16.54
N ALA A 353 -2.55 -6.69 -15.68
CA ALA A 353 -1.15 -6.87 -15.98
C ALA A 353 -0.91 -8.17 -16.76
N VAL A 354 -1.39 -9.31 -16.26
CA VAL A 354 -1.07 -10.63 -16.82
C VAL A 354 -2.00 -10.96 -17.98
N GLN A 355 -3.32 -10.92 -17.78
CA GLN A 355 -4.28 -11.36 -18.80
C GLN A 355 -4.39 -10.38 -19.97
N LYS A 356 -4.43 -9.07 -19.71
CA LYS A 356 -4.63 -8.05 -20.75
C LYS A 356 -3.33 -7.52 -21.38
N ARG A 357 -2.24 -7.43 -20.58
CA ARG A 357 -0.96 -6.84 -21.05
C ARG A 357 0.19 -7.83 -21.18
N GLY A 358 -0.04 -9.11 -20.85
CA GLY A 358 0.96 -10.17 -21.08
C GLY A 358 2.17 -10.12 -20.15
N MET A 359 2.03 -9.53 -18.95
CA MET A 359 3.08 -9.56 -17.94
C MET A 359 3.41 -11.01 -17.56
N SER A 360 4.69 -11.33 -17.42
CA SER A 360 5.10 -12.65 -16.95
C SER A 360 4.64 -12.89 -15.50
N LEU A 361 4.33 -14.15 -15.16
CA LEU A 361 3.96 -14.52 -13.80
C LEU A 361 5.04 -14.20 -12.77
N THR A 362 6.31 -14.32 -13.14
CA THR A 362 7.45 -13.99 -12.28
C THR A 362 7.53 -12.49 -12.02
N GLN A 363 7.29 -11.64 -13.02
CA GLN A 363 7.23 -10.19 -12.83
C GLN A 363 6.02 -9.79 -11.99
N PHE A 364 4.85 -10.41 -12.22
CA PHE A 364 3.66 -10.21 -11.39
C PHE A 364 3.95 -10.52 -9.91
N VAL A 365 4.57 -11.67 -9.60
CA VAL A 365 4.94 -12.05 -8.22
C VAL A 365 5.95 -11.07 -7.64
N ALA A 366 6.94 -10.64 -8.44
CA ALA A 366 7.91 -9.66 -7.98
C ALA A 366 7.25 -8.34 -7.55
N LEU A 367 6.37 -7.80 -8.39
CA LEU A 367 5.68 -6.54 -8.15
C LEU A 367 4.61 -6.64 -7.05
N ASN A 368 3.99 -7.80 -6.89
CA ASN A 368 2.87 -8.01 -5.96
C ASN A 368 3.33 -8.47 -4.55
N SER A 369 4.53 -9.07 -4.43
CA SER A 369 4.94 -9.72 -3.18
C SER A 369 6.43 -9.55 -2.87
N SER A 370 7.34 -10.12 -3.68
CA SER A 370 8.72 -10.31 -3.23
C SER A 370 9.53 -9.02 -3.18
N ASN A 371 9.27 -8.04 -4.04
CA ASN A 371 9.97 -6.76 -4.02
C ASN A 371 9.63 -5.94 -2.77
N SER A 372 8.36 -5.91 -2.37
CA SER A 372 7.90 -5.25 -1.14
C SER A 372 8.52 -5.92 0.08
N ALA A 373 8.43 -7.26 0.19
CA ALA A 373 9.04 -8.01 1.30
C ALA A 373 10.55 -7.74 1.41
N LYS A 374 11.26 -7.74 0.28
CA LYS A 374 12.70 -7.45 0.22
C LYS A 374 13.01 -6.00 0.60
N ARG A 375 12.22 -5.04 0.12
CA ARG A 375 12.45 -3.61 0.41
C ARG A 375 12.34 -3.30 1.89
N PHE A 376 11.35 -3.87 2.56
CA PHE A 376 11.08 -3.65 3.98
C PHE A 376 11.71 -4.69 4.92
N ASP A 377 12.66 -5.48 4.40
CA ASP A 377 13.41 -6.49 5.17
C ASP A 377 12.51 -7.50 5.91
N LEU A 378 11.34 -7.87 5.33
CA LEU A 378 10.38 -8.80 5.90
C LEU A 378 10.86 -10.25 5.70
N LYS A 379 11.50 -10.78 6.73
CA LYS A 379 12.13 -12.11 6.68
C LYS A 379 11.08 -13.22 6.53
N GLY A 380 11.32 -14.12 5.60
CA GLY A 380 10.46 -15.28 5.38
C GLY A 380 9.15 -14.98 4.63
N LYS A 381 8.98 -13.79 4.06
CA LYS A 381 7.76 -13.35 3.37
C LYS A 381 7.97 -13.14 1.87
N GLY A 382 6.89 -13.15 1.12
CA GLY A 382 6.79 -12.68 -0.25
C GLY A 382 7.36 -13.61 -1.34
N SER A 383 7.84 -14.82 -1.00
CA SER A 383 8.41 -15.77 -1.96
C SER A 383 8.14 -17.22 -1.56
N ILE A 384 7.96 -18.10 -2.55
CA ILE A 384 7.89 -19.55 -2.33
C ILE A 384 9.32 -20.09 -2.27
N ARG A 385 9.87 -20.20 -1.06
CA ARG A 385 11.25 -20.67 -0.80
C ARG A 385 11.29 -21.59 0.42
N LEU A 386 12.21 -22.56 0.43
CA LEU A 386 12.40 -23.44 1.59
C LEU A 386 12.68 -22.64 2.86
N GLY A 387 11.94 -22.97 3.92
CA GLY A 387 12.05 -22.34 5.23
C GLY A 387 11.28 -21.00 5.38
N TYR A 388 10.71 -20.47 4.31
CA TYR A 388 9.81 -19.30 4.36
C TYR A 388 8.44 -19.72 4.87
N ASP A 389 7.68 -18.77 5.38
CA ASP A 389 6.30 -18.96 5.79
C ASP A 389 5.46 -19.38 4.59
N ALA A 390 4.57 -20.35 4.80
CA ALA A 390 3.78 -20.92 3.71
C ALA A 390 2.56 -20.05 3.36
N ASP A 391 2.83 -18.78 3.10
CA ASP A 391 1.88 -17.76 2.71
C ASP A 391 1.59 -17.86 1.22
N LEU A 392 0.39 -18.29 0.86
CA LEU A 392 0.01 -18.60 -0.51
C LEU A 392 -1.31 -17.97 -0.91
N ALA A 393 -1.41 -17.60 -2.19
CA ALA A 393 -2.65 -17.31 -2.86
C ALA A 393 -2.83 -18.20 -4.09
N PHE A 394 -4.11 -18.51 -4.41
CA PHE A 394 -4.50 -19.36 -5.52
C PHE A 394 -5.30 -18.53 -6.53
N ILE A 395 -4.79 -18.42 -7.75
CA ILE A 395 -5.41 -17.64 -8.82
C ILE A 395 -6.01 -18.61 -9.85
N LYS A 396 -7.29 -18.47 -10.14
CA LYS A 396 -7.94 -19.15 -11.25
C LYS A 396 -8.00 -18.22 -12.45
N PRO A 397 -7.16 -18.42 -13.47
CA PRO A 397 -7.16 -17.54 -14.65
C PRO A 397 -8.46 -17.69 -15.45
N ASN A 398 -8.85 -16.66 -16.17
CA ASN A 398 -10.04 -16.67 -17.04
C ASN A 398 -11.34 -17.09 -16.34
N ALA A 399 -11.49 -16.78 -15.05
CA ALA A 399 -12.67 -17.10 -14.26
C ALA A 399 -13.41 -15.81 -13.87
N PRO A 400 -14.20 -15.22 -14.78
CA PRO A 400 -14.93 -13.99 -14.49
C PRO A 400 -15.98 -14.24 -13.38
N TYR A 401 -16.13 -13.27 -12.52
CA TYR A 401 -17.18 -13.25 -11.50
C TYR A 401 -17.82 -11.86 -11.42
N VAL A 402 -19.04 -11.80 -10.92
CA VAL A 402 -19.70 -10.52 -10.67
C VAL A 402 -19.26 -10.03 -9.30
N LEU A 403 -18.57 -8.88 -9.28
CA LEU A 403 -18.25 -8.20 -8.03
C LEU A 403 -19.57 -7.73 -7.42
N LYS A 404 -19.82 -8.13 -6.19
CA LYS A 404 -20.96 -7.66 -5.40
C LYS A 404 -20.42 -6.71 -4.34
N ALA A 405 -21.27 -5.81 -3.85
CA ALA A 405 -20.93 -4.94 -2.75
C ALA A 405 -20.19 -5.70 -1.66
N CYS A 406 -19.02 -5.24 -1.29
CA CYS A 406 -18.18 -5.92 -0.33
C CYS A 406 -18.78 -5.78 1.06
N LEU A 407 -19.07 -6.92 1.69
CA LEU A 407 -19.58 -6.94 3.06
C LEU A 407 -18.47 -6.88 4.11
N LEU A 408 -17.20 -6.86 3.67
CA LEU A 408 -16.06 -6.94 4.59
C LEU A 408 -15.40 -5.60 4.86
N TYR A 409 -15.65 -4.54 4.09
CA TYR A 409 -15.15 -3.21 4.43
C TYR A 409 -16.26 -2.15 4.53
N THR A 410 -15.97 -1.09 5.27
CA THR A 410 -16.93 -0.04 5.63
C THR A 410 -17.22 0.96 4.51
N SER A 411 -16.36 1.03 3.49
CA SER A 411 -16.50 1.91 2.33
C SER A 411 -16.60 1.09 1.05
N PRO A 412 -17.52 1.38 0.13
CA PRO A 412 -17.55 0.73 -1.17
C PRO A 412 -16.28 1.05 -1.95
N SER A 413 -15.80 0.04 -2.71
CA SER A 413 -14.77 0.26 -3.71
C SER A 413 -15.37 0.95 -4.94
N PRO A 414 -14.62 1.81 -5.67
CA PRO A 414 -15.04 2.32 -6.97
C PRO A 414 -15.39 1.23 -7.99
N ARG A 415 -15.01 -0.01 -7.71
CA ARG A 415 -15.24 -1.19 -8.57
C ARG A 415 -16.49 -1.99 -8.17
N ASP A 416 -17.21 -1.59 -7.12
CA ASP A 416 -18.41 -2.29 -6.63
C ASP A 416 -19.69 -1.90 -7.39
N GLY A 417 -19.59 -1.07 -8.42
CA GLY A 417 -20.69 -0.57 -9.24
C GLY A 417 -21.05 -1.44 -10.44
#